data_92b728c2c8be56ed640dacf31b9ae0cb
#
_entry.id   92b728c2c8be56ed640dacf31b9ae0cb
#
_cell.length_a   1.000
_cell.length_b   1.000
_cell.length_c   1.000
_cell.angle_alpha   90.00
_cell.angle_beta   90.00
_cell.angle_gamma   90.00
#
_symmetry.space_group_name_H-M   'P 1'
#
loop_
_entity.id
_entity.type
_entity.pdbx_description
1 polymer ?
#
loop_
_entity_poly.entity_id
_entity_poly.type
_entity_poly.pdbx_seq_one_letter_code
_entity_poly.pdbx_strand_id
1 'polypeptide(L)'
;NCIICLYNRKHKWGLFTPLDEFTKYDGIYEGAHYIIKECKLDIIDLGYGMYDSEFVEYALNNNLIKEEQITHQIKPFYSLPHDHFVKIIDIIYDKFDDDIAKSLINKFCGTLNPSGFSISDAFLTNDESMRMEFLNRDKNNNTNTLIEGELFECYTKTHTRVVQSNMNIYNSLVSGGYIRLHKLYKQMIQFGPATYFKTDSVSVECKSPDAYDEYRKFINTQEDRKYGLGNIRECEGIRGYPTSLDEFDERDNREYRLKGRIFNKSTNPESITLPEGNKGIFV
;
A
#
# COMPACT_ATOMS: atom_id res chain seq x y z
N ASN A 1 3.07 5.11 -3.42
CA ASN A 1 4.14 6.07 -3.13
C ASN A 1 3.54 7.29 -2.42
N CYS A 2 3.52 7.24 -1.06
CA CYS A 2 2.89 8.27 -0.23
C CYS A 2 3.45 9.67 -0.49
N ILE A 3 4.75 9.79 -0.80
CA ILE A 3 5.44 11.06 -0.99
C ILE A 3 4.80 11.89 -2.10
N ILE A 4 4.50 11.27 -3.23
CA ILE A 4 3.90 11.99 -4.35
C ILE A 4 2.45 12.41 -4.06
N CYS A 5 1.73 11.65 -3.21
CA CYS A 5 0.40 12.03 -2.78
C CYS A 5 0.43 13.25 -1.85
N LEU A 6 1.48 13.37 -1.03
CA LEU A 6 1.74 14.56 -0.22
C LEU A 6 2.11 15.78 -1.08
N TYR A 7 2.86 15.55 -2.16
CA TYR A 7 3.40 16.62 -3.01
C TYR A 7 2.42 17.16 -4.04
N ASN A 8 1.61 16.29 -4.63
CA ASN A 8 0.72 16.61 -5.76
C ASN A 8 -0.77 16.55 -5.39
N ARG A 9 -1.11 16.80 -4.14
CA ARG A 9 -2.50 16.83 -3.72
C ARG A 9 -3.20 18.07 -4.32
N LYS A 10 -4.47 17.89 -4.72
CA LYS A 10 -5.30 18.94 -5.26
C LYS A 10 -6.25 19.54 -4.23
N HIS A 11 -6.81 18.69 -3.36
CA HIS A 11 -7.74 19.11 -2.33
C HIS A 11 -7.02 19.42 -1.02
N LYS A 12 -7.65 20.23 -0.18
CA LYS A 12 -7.21 20.48 1.19
C LYS A 12 -7.20 19.20 2.01
N TRP A 13 -6.41 19.18 3.07
CA TRP A 13 -6.38 18.11 4.04
C TRP A 13 -7.42 18.37 5.12
N GLY A 14 -8.45 17.54 5.18
CA GLY A 14 -9.47 17.65 6.22
C GLY A 14 -8.97 17.12 7.55
N LEU A 15 -9.22 17.90 8.61
CA LEU A 15 -8.99 17.49 9.98
C LEU A 15 -10.32 17.37 10.71
N PHE A 16 -10.49 16.29 11.45
CA PHE A 16 -11.71 15.97 12.15
C PHE A 16 -11.48 15.93 13.66
N THR A 17 -12.50 16.27 14.42
CA THR A 17 -12.51 16.14 15.87
C THR A 17 -13.26 14.87 16.28
N PRO A 18 -13.08 14.36 17.52
CA PRO A 18 -13.86 13.24 18.02
C PRO A 18 -15.37 13.52 18.15
N LEU A 19 -15.77 14.78 17.97
CA LEU A 19 -17.16 15.21 18.03
C LEU A 19 -17.81 15.31 16.65
N ASP A 20 -17.03 15.23 15.58
CA ASP A 20 -17.56 15.26 14.23
C ASP A 20 -18.29 13.95 13.92
N GLU A 21 -19.48 14.06 13.38
CA GLU A 21 -20.34 12.92 13.10
C GLU A 21 -20.53 12.71 11.60
N PHE A 22 -20.75 11.44 11.25
CA PHE A 22 -21.16 11.10 9.88
C PHE A 22 -22.61 11.51 9.65
N THR A 23 -22.83 12.30 8.61
CA THR A 23 -24.14 12.67 8.11
C THR A 23 -24.46 11.93 6.81
N LYS A 24 -25.72 11.94 6.38
CA LYS A 24 -26.08 11.45 5.05
C LYS A 24 -25.36 12.27 3.97
N TYR A 25 -25.00 11.62 2.87
CA TYR A 25 -24.42 12.29 1.73
C TYR A 25 -25.35 13.38 1.19
N ASP A 26 -24.83 14.59 1.00
CA ASP A 26 -25.56 15.75 0.47
C ASP A 26 -24.75 16.55 -0.58
N GLY A 27 -23.60 16.01 -1.00
CA GLY A 27 -22.73 16.63 -2.01
C GLY A 27 -21.25 16.46 -1.68
N ILE A 28 -20.38 16.94 -2.58
CA ILE A 28 -18.94 16.88 -2.41
C ILE A 28 -18.41 18.16 -1.77
N TYR A 29 -17.65 17.99 -0.70
CA TYR A 29 -16.99 19.06 0.06
C TYR A 29 -15.50 18.81 0.14
N GLU A 30 -14.71 19.83 -0.14
CA GLU A 30 -13.25 19.73 -0.09
C GLU A 30 -12.75 19.32 1.29
N GLY A 31 -11.90 18.30 1.32
CA GLY A 31 -11.35 17.74 2.57
C GLY A 31 -12.28 16.82 3.35
N ALA A 32 -13.53 16.63 2.91
CA ALA A 32 -14.46 15.69 3.52
C ALA A 32 -14.08 14.24 3.24
N HIS A 33 -14.61 13.32 4.04
CA HIS A 33 -14.50 11.88 3.81
C HIS A 33 -15.90 11.27 3.65
N TYR A 34 -15.97 10.19 2.87
CA TYR A 34 -17.19 9.57 2.40
C TYR A 34 -17.16 8.07 2.59
N ILE A 35 -18.28 7.50 3.02
CA ILE A 35 -18.48 6.06 3.07
C ILE A 35 -19.09 5.60 1.75
N ILE A 36 -18.40 4.75 1.04
CA ILE A 36 -18.84 4.13 -0.22
C ILE A 36 -19.12 2.66 0.03
N LYS A 37 -20.31 2.18 -0.42
CA LYS A 37 -20.73 0.78 -0.21
C LYS A 37 -19.91 -0.20 -1.02
N GLU A 38 -19.60 0.16 -2.24
CA GLU A 38 -18.87 -0.66 -3.18
C GLU A 38 -18.08 0.27 -4.11
N CYS A 39 -16.79 0.03 -4.23
CA CYS A 39 -15.92 0.82 -5.09
C CYS A 39 -15.01 -0.10 -5.90
N LYS A 40 -15.08 0.05 -7.22
CA LYS A 40 -14.18 -0.63 -8.16
C LYS A 40 -13.48 0.38 -9.04
N LEU A 41 -12.17 0.25 -9.14
CA LEU A 41 -11.36 0.98 -10.10
C LEU A 41 -11.08 0.06 -11.29
N ASP A 42 -12.01 -0.04 -12.20
CA ASP A 42 -12.00 -1.03 -13.29
C ASP A 42 -11.90 -2.47 -12.73
N ILE A 43 -10.73 -3.09 -12.83
CA ILE A 43 -10.47 -4.45 -12.34
C ILE A 43 -10.00 -4.50 -10.88
N ILE A 44 -9.74 -3.34 -10.26
CA ILE A 44 -9.27 -3.25 -8.87
C ILE A 44 -10.48 -3.07 -7.96
N ASP A 45 -10.84 -4.13 -7.24
CA ASP A 45 -11.92 -4.09 -6.26
C ASP A 45 -11.40 -3.52 -4.93
N LEU A 46 -11.90 -2.34 -4.56
CA LEU A 46 -11.59 -1.69 -3.29
C LEU A 46 -12.65 -1.98 -2.21
N GLY A 47 -13.82 -2.47 -2.63
CA GLY A 47 -14.92 -2.84 -1.74
C GLY A 47 -15.54 -1.66 -0.98
N TYR A 48 -16.11 -1.99 0.19
CA TYR A 48 -16.65 -1.02 1.14
C TYR A 48 -15.52 -0.28 1.86
N GLY A 49 -15.62 1.05 1.95
CA GLY A 49 -14.58 1.82 2.64
C GLY A 49 -14.90 3.29 2.81
N MET A 50 -13.99 3.96 3.51
CA MET A 50 -13.98 5.41 3.68
C MET A 50 -12.93 6.01 2.76
N TYR A 51 -13.35 6.97 1.93
CA TYR A 51 -12.51 7.62 0.92
C TYR A 51 -12.59 9.13 1.06
N ASP A 52 -11.53 9.82 0.70
CA ASP A 52 -11.51 11.29 0.76
C ASP A 52 -12.17 11.96 -0.46
N SER A 53 -12.40 13.26 -0.35
CA SER A 53 -13.11 14.04 -1.38
C SER A 53 -12.41 14.02 -2.74
N GLU A 54 -11.08 14.04 -2.79
CA GLU A 54 -10.33 14.02 -4.06
C GLU A 54 -10.54 12.70 -4.81
N PHE A 55 -10.57 11.58 -4.06
CA PHE A 55 -10.85 10.27 -4.64
C PHE A 55 -12.29 10.16 -5.11
N VAL A 56 -13.26 10.61 -4.30
CA VAL A 56 -14.68 10.53 -4.64
C VAL A 56 -14.99 11.34 -5.89
N GLU A 57 -14.49 12.57 -5.97
CA GLU A 57 -14.61 13.40 -7.17
C GLU A 57 -13.98 12.73 -8.40
N TYR A 58 -12.78 12.18 -8.24
CA TYR A 58 -12.11 11.43 -9.30
C TYR A 58 -12.93 10.23 -9.78
N ALA A 59 -13.45 9.45 -8.83
CA ALA A 59 -14.21 8.24 -9.13
C ALA A 59 -15.55 8.53 -9.83
N LEU A 60 -16.26 9.57 -9.40
CA LEU A 60 -17.48 10.03 -10.07
C LEU A 60 -17.19 10.56 -11.50
N ASN A 61 -16.17 11.40 -11.67
CA ASN A 61 -15.78 11.96 -12.96
C ASN A 61 -15.32 10.91 -13.98
N ASN A 62 -14.87 9.74 -13.51
CA ASN A 62 -14.46 8.61 -14.34
C ASN A 62 -15.52 7.49 -14.42
N ASN A 63 -16.73 7.70 -13.90
CA ASN A 63 -17.82 6.72 -13.84
C ASN A 63 -17.45 5.40 -13.15
N LEU A 64 -16.54 5.45 -12.18
CA LEU A 64 -16.11 4.29 -11.40
C LEU A 64 -17.06 4.00 -10.24
N ILE A 65 -17.77 5.00 -9.78
CA ILE A 65 -18.85 4.93 -8.80
C ILE A 65 -20.02 5.80 -9.23
N LYS A 66 -21.18 5.57 -8.62
CA LYS A 66 -22.37 6.40 -8.74
C LYS A 66 -22.67 7.06 -7.39
N GLU A 67 -23.36 8.20 -7.40
CA GLU A 67 -23.72 8.90 -6.16
C GLU A 67 -24.53 8.03 -5.18
N GLU A 68 -25.38 7.14 -5.68
CA GLU A 68 -26.19 6.25 -4.84
C GLU A 68 -25.35 5.23 -4.03
N GLN A 69 -24.09 5.03 -4.41
CA GLN A 69 -23.14 4.20 -3.68
C GLN A 69 -22.52 4.93 -2.49
N ILE A 70 -22.60 6.27 -2.47
CA ILE A 70 -22.12 7.12 -1.37
C ILE A 70 -23.22 7.23 -0.32
N THR A 71 -23.00 6.73 0.87
CA THR A 71 -24.04 6.68 1.89
C THR A 71 -23.95 7.78 2.92
N HIS A 72 -22.76 8.05 3.38
CA HIS A 72 -22.49 9.01 4.44
C HIS A 72 -21.26 9.82 4.12
N GLN A 73 -21.17 10.96 4.77
CA GLN A 73 -20.02 11.85 4.71
C GLN A 73 -19.73 12.41 6.10
N ILE A 74 -18.47 12.82 6.29
CA ILE A 74 -18.04 13.61 7.43
C ILE A 74 -17.31 14.83 6.90
N LYS A 75 -17.77 16.02 7.32
CA LYS A 75 -17.19 17.30 6.90
C LYS A 75 -16.08 17.68 7.87
N PRO A 76 -14.93 18.19 7.40
CA PRO A 76 -13.83 18.53 8.29
C PRO A 76 -14.18 19.77 9.13
N PHE A 77 -13.81 19.73 10.40
CA PHE A 77 -13.86 20.90 11.28
C PHE A 77 -12.86 21.98 10.83
N TYR A 78 -11.67 21.53 10.42
CA TYR A 78 -10.59 22.40 9.93
C TYR A 78 -9.91 21.78 8.72
N SER A 79 -9.30 22.59 7.86
CA SER A 79 -8.57 22.11 6.70
C SER A 79 -7.21 22.77 6.58
N LEU A 80 -6.17 21.93 6.30
CA LEU A 80 -4.87 22.43 5.93
C LEU A 80 -4.79 22.65 4.42
N PRO A 81 -3.99 23.62 3.94
CA PRO A 81 -3.76 23.82 2.53
C PRO A 81 -3.28 22.55 1.83
N HIS A 82 -3.60 22.39 0.56
CA HIS A 82 -3.20 21.22 -0.23
C HIS A 82 -1.68 21.02 -0.27
N ASP A 83 -0.91 22.10 -0.27
CA ASP A 83 0.56 22.13 -0.30
C ASP A 83 1.22 22.13 1.09
N HIS A 84 0.45 21.90 2.16
CA HIS A 84 0.92 21.97 3.55
C HIS A 84 2.22 21.18 3.79
N PHE A 85 2.33 20.00 3.21
CA PHE A 85 3.48 19.13 3.40
C PHE A 85 4.63 19.37 2.43
N VAL A 86 4.42 20.15 1.35
CA VAL A 86 5.41 20.35 0.28
C VAL A 86 6.70 20.96 0.84
N LYS A 87 6.59 22.02 1.65
CA LYS A 87 7.75 22.68 2.25
C LYS A 87 8.56 21.75 3.14
N ILE A 88 7.90 20.87 3.89
CA ILE A 88 8.59 19.89 4.77
C ILE A 88 9.33 18.87 3.91
N ILE A 89 8.71 18.42 2.84
CA ILE A 89 9.32 17.47 1.90
C ILE A 89 10.53 18.12 1.23
N ASP A 90 10.41 19.36 0.75
CA ASP A 90 11.52 20.09 0.13
C ASP A 90 12.71 20.23 1.11
N ILE A 91 12.47 20.61 2.37
CA ILE A 91 13.52 20.71 3.39
C ILE A 91 14.22 19.36 3.62
N ILE A 92 13.46 18.25 3.61
CA ILE A 92 14.03 16.92 3.83
C ILE A 92 14.92 16.52 2.65
N TYR A 93 14.46 16.71 1.41
CA TYR A 93 15.25 16.40 0.22
C TYR A 93 16.45 17.34 0.03
N ASP A 94 16.36 18.58 0.48
CA ASP A 94 17.50 19.51 0.43
C ASP A 94 18.60 19.18 1.46
N LYS A 95 18.25 18.47 2.54
CA LYS A 95 19.19 18.17 3.64
C LYS A 95 19.74 16.74 3.64
N PHE A 96 19.08 15.81 2.99
CA PHE A 96 19.42 14.39 3.03
C PHE A 96 19.49 13.83 1.63
N ASP A 97 20.30 12.79 1.46
CA ASP A 97 20.32 12.00 0.23
C ASP A 97 18.95 11.41 -0.06
N ASP A 98 18.63 11.20 -1.33
CA ASP A 98 17.31 10.77 -1.81
C ASP A 98 16.77 9.54 -1.08
N ASP A 99 17.60 8.53 -0.83
CA ASP A 99 17.19 7.30 -0.14
C ASP A 99 16.83 7.55 1.33
N ILE A 100 17.61 8.39 2.01
CA ILE A 100 17.36 8.79 3.40
C ILE A 100 16.09 9.65 3.45
N ALA A 101 15.97 10.64 2.58
CA ALA A 101 14.79 11.50 2.47
C ALA A 101 13.52 10.68 2.24
N LYS A 102 13.54 9.75 1.27
CA LYS A 102 12.44 8.84 0.99
C LYS A 102 12.08 7.96 2.20
N SER A 103 13.10 7.44 2.90
CA SER A 103 12.88 6.62 4.10
C SER A 103 12.21 7.41 5.22
N LEU A 104 12.68 8.64 5.48
CA LEU A 104 12.11 9.52 6.50
C LEU A 104 10.65 9.86 6.23
N ILE A 105 10.31 10.22 4.98
CA ILE A 105 8.95 10.59 4.62
C ILE A 105 8.03 9.36 4.66
N ASN A 106 8.50 8.19 4.23
CA ASN A 106 7.72 6.95 4.32
C ASN A 106 7.44 6.58 5.79
N LYS A 107 8.42 6.74 6.69
CA LYS A 107 8.23 6.55 8.13
C LYS A 107 7.22 7.54 8.69
N PHE A 108 7.32 8.82 8.31
CA PHE A 108 6.33 9.82 8.68
C PHE A 108 4.92 9.40 8.24
N CYS A 109 4.73 9.00 6.97
CA CYS A 109 3.43 8.51 6.49
C CYS A 109 2.93 7.31 7.30
N GLY A 110 3.82 6.40 7.69
CA GLY A 110 3.49 5.26 8.55
C GLY A 110 2.97 5.68 9.93
N THR A 111 3.51 6.76 10.52
CA THR A 111 3.06 7.25 11.83
C THR A 111 1.67 7.89 11.79
N LEU A 112 1.17 8.27 10.63
CA LEU A 112 -0.18 8.81 10.46
C LEU A 112 -1.27 7.73 10.63
N ASN A 113 -0.91 6.47 10.50
CA ASN A 113 -1.80 5.33 10.77
C ASN A 113 -1.19 4.47 11.87
N PRO A 114 -1.29 4.87 13.14
CA PRO A 114 -0.82 4.04 14.22
C PRO A 114 -1.58 2.73 14.23
N SER A 115 -0.86 1.62 14.29
CA SER A 115 -1.49 0.31 14.45
C SER A 115 -2.33 0.32 15.72
N GLY A 116 -3.61 -0.07 15.62
CA GLY A 116 -4.49 -0.20 16.80
C GLY A 116 -4.08 -1.34 17.72
N PHE A 117 -2.87 -1.89 17.56
CA PHE A 117 -2.31 -2.94 18.41
C PHE A 117 -0.78 -2.81 18.52
N SER A 118 -0.25 -3.26 19.62
CA SER A 118 1.16 -3.51 19.84
C SER A 118 1.45 -4.99 19.89
N ILE A 119 2.64 -5.39 19.46
CA ILE A 119 3.16 -6.75 19.59
C ILE A 119 4.23 -6.73 20.68
N SER A 120 4.08 -7.61 21.65
CA SER A 120 5.06 -7.84 22.71
C SER A 120 5.31 -9.33 22.89
N ASP A 121 6.28 -9.68 23.72
CA ASP A 121 6.62 -11.06 24.10
C ASP A 121 6.81 -11.99 22.89
N ALA A 122 7.39 -11.44 21.81
CA ALA A 122 7.58 -12.19 20.58
C ALA A 122 8.81 -13.10 20.68
N PHE A 123 8.62 -14.38 20.39
CA PHE A 123 9.70 -15.38 20.33
C PHE A 123 9.41 -16.46 19.29
N LEU A 124 10.43 -17.21 18.93
CA LEU A 124 10.34 -18.34 18.01
C LEU A 124 10.53 -19.65 18.76
N THR A 125 9.74 -20.66 18.44
CA THR A 125 9.88 -22.00 19.01
C THR A 125 9.44 -23.07 18.01
N ASN A 126 10.06 -24.23 18.08
CA ASN A 126 9.61 -25.46 17.43
C ASN A 126 8.96 -26.45 18.42
N ASP A 127 8.88 -26.07 19.69
CA ASP A 127 8.24 -26.87 20.73
C ASP A 127 6.74 -26.58 20.81
N GLU A 128 5.94 -27.55 20.42
CA GLU A 128 4.47 -27.46 20.45
C GLU A 128 3.92 -27.27 21.88
N SER A 129 4.58 -27.87 22.89
CA SER A 129 4.17 -27.72 24.29
C SER A 129 4.35 -26.29 24.75
N MET A 130 5.49 -25.68 24.43
CA MET A 130 5.79 -24.28 24.73
C MET A 130 4.82 -23.31 24.00
N ARG A 131 4.52 -23.63 22.75
CA ARG A 131 3.51 -22.90 21.98
C ARG A 131 2.14 -22.95 22.65
N MET A 132 1.69 -24.14 23.01
CA MET A 132 0.37 -24.33 23.63
C MET A 132 0.29 -23.68 25.01
N GLU A 133 1.35 -23.79 25.82
CA GLU A 133 1.43 -23.08 27.09
C GLU A 133 1.32 -21.57 26.91
N PHE A 134 2.04 -21.00 25.94
CA PHE A 134 1.98 -19.57 25.63
C PHE A 134 0.57 -19.16 25.21
N LEU A 135 -0.08 -19.88 24.31
CA LEU A 135 -1.44 -19.57 23.86
C LEU A 135 -2.47 -19.61 25.00
N ASN A 136 -2.27 -20.49 25.96
CA ASN A 136 -3.18 -20.66 27.10
C ASN A 136 -2.99 -19.61 28.21
N ARG A 137 -1.87 -18.88 28.24
CA ARG A 137 -1.61 -17.85 29.28
C ARG A 137 -2.53 -16.63 29.15
N ASP A 138 -2.77 -16.17 27.92
CA ASP A 138 -3.57 -14.97 27.67
C ASP A 138 -4.33 -15.13 26.34
N LYS A 139 -5.58 -14.68 26.33
CA LYS A 139 -6.42 -14.62 25.12
C LYS A 139 -5.86 -13.72 24.00
N ASN A 140 -4.94 -12.83 24.33
CA ASN A 140 -4.28 -11.96 23.37
C ASN A 140 -3.06 -12.63 22.70
N ASN A 141 -2.70 -13.83 23.15
CA ASN A 141 -1.59 -14.58 22.59
C ASN A 141 -1.97 -15.17 21.24
N ASN A 142 -1.07 -15.04 20.31
CA ASN A 142 -1.24 -15.48 18.93
C ASN A 142 0.00 -16.23 18.47
N THR A 143 -0.16 -17.04 17.44
CA THR A 143 0.95 -17.74 16.82
C THR A 143 0.79 -17.80 15.31
N ASN A 144 1.90 -17.79 14.60
CA ASN A 144 2.01 -18.07 13.18
C ASN A 144 3.01 -19.18 12.94
N THR A 145 2.72 -20.05 11.99
CA THR A 145 3.71 -21.01 11.48
C THR A 145 4.62 -20.28 10.47
N LEU A 146 5.94 -20.40 10.65
CA LEU A 146 6.92 -19.69 9.85
C LEU A 146 7.46 -20.50 8.68
N ILE A 147 7.80 -21.78 8.91
CA ILE A 147 8.39 -22.68 7.93
C ILE A 147 7.71 -24.02 8.06
N GLU A 148 7.00 -24.47 7.04
CA GLU A 148 6.42 -25.81 6.88
C GLU A 148 5.80 -26.47 8.15
N GLY A 149 5.32 -25.66 9.09
CA GLY A 149 4.76 -26.17 10.35
C GLY A 149 5.77 -26.48 11.45
N GLU A 150 7.07 -26.33 11.19
CA GLU A 150 8.12 -26.72 12.16
C GLU A 150 8.54 -25.60 13.11
N LEU A 151 8.35 -24.32 12.70
CA LEU A 151 8.73 -23.17 13.50
C LEU A 151 7.55 -22.24 13.72
N PHE A 152 7.26 -21.94 14.96
CA PHE A 152 6.17 -21.06 15.37
C PHE A 152 6.73 -19.72 15.83
N GLU A 153 6.11 -18.64 15.37
CA GLU A 153 6.26 -17.33 15.98
C GLU A 153 5.12 -17.12 16.97
N CYS A 154 5.48 -16.98 18.23
CA CYS A 154 4.57 -16.68 19.33
C CYS A 154 4.68 -15.19 19.68
N TYR A 155 3.55 -14.52 19.87
CA TYR A 155 3.52 -13.10 20.25
C TYR A 155 2.23 -12.73 20.97
N THR A 156 2.32 -11.75 21.87
CA THR A 156 1.15 -11.14 22.49
C THR A 156 0.69 -9.94 21.67
N LYS A 157 -0.58 -9.90 21.29
CA LYS A 157 -1.18 -8.80 20.54
C LYS A 157 -2.12 -8.01 21.44
N THR A 158 -1.66 -6.86 21.90
CA THR A 158 -2.46 -5.97 22.75
C THR A 158 -3.09 -4.89 21.89
N HIS A 159 -4.42 -4.77 21.96
CA HIS A 159 -5.13 -3.69 21.31
C HIS A 159 -4.98 -2.40 22.12
N THR A 160 -4.44 -1.38 21.48
CA THR A 160 -4.34 -0.04 22.05
C THR A 160 -5.44 0.84 21.45
N ARG A 161 -6.20 1.51 22.34
CA ARG A 161 -7.15 2.52 21.87
C ARG A 161 -6.37 3.74 21.38
N VAL A 162 -6.39 3.96 20.08
CA VAL A 162 -5.81 5.17 19.48
C VAL A 162 -6.80 6.31 19.69
N VAL A 163 -6.46 7.24 20.58
CA VAL A 163 -7.34 8.37 20.96
C VAL A 163 -7.20 9.54 19.97
N GLN A 164 -6.07 9.65 19.30
CA GLN A 164 -5.84 10.66 18.29
C GLN A 164 -5.37 10.01 17.02
N SER A 165 -5.99 10.35 15.93
CA SER A 165 -5.51 9.83 14.68
C SER A 165 -5.41 10.94 13.65
N ASN A 166 -4.23 11.09 13.12
CA ASN A 166 -4.06 11.68 11.79
C ASN A 166 -4.52 10.69 10.71
N MET A 167 -5.38 9.73 11.09
CA MET A 167 -5.86 8.67 10.21
C MET A 167 -6.58 9.22 8.98
N ASN A 168 -7.24 10.35 9.11
CA ASN A 168 -7.85 11.07 7.99
C ASN A 168 -6.80 11.54 6.98
N ILE A 169 -5.65 12.04 7.43
CA ILE A 169 -4.53 12.39 6.53
C ILE A 169 -4.00 11.12 5.86
N TYR A 170 -3.79 10.05 6.64
CA TYR A 170 -3.38 8.76 6.09
C TYR A 170 -4.39 8.22 5.08
N ASN A 171 -5.68 8.29 5.40
CA ASN A 171 -6.75 7.86 4.50
C ASN A 171 -6.76 8.67 3.19
N SER A 172 -6.51 9.97 3.26
CA SER A 172 -6.33 10.81 2.07
C SER A 172 -5.09 10.42 1.26
N LEU A 173 -3.99 10.01 1.91
CA LEU A 173 -2.80 9.50 1.22
C LEU A 173 -3.10 8.19 0.49
N VAL A 174 -3.82 7.27 1.13
CA VAL A 174 -4.22 6.00 0.52
C VAL A 174 -5.16 6.24 -0.66
N SER A 175 -6.14 7.12 -0.50
CA SER A 175 -7.05 7.54 -1.55
C SER A 175 -6.31 8.13 -2.76
N GLY A 176 -5.34 9.01 -2.53
CA GLY A 176 -4.46 9.53 -3.57
C GLY A 176 -3.62 8.43 -4.24
N GLY A 177 -3.21 7.43 -3.49
CA GLY A 177 -2.54 6.23 -4.00
C GLY A 177 -3.40 5.46 -4.99
N TYR A 178 -4.68 5.26 -4.68
CA TYR A 178 -5.62 4.60 -5.59
C TYR A 178 -5.86 5.38 -6.89
N ILE A 179 -5.99 6.70 -6.82
CA ILE A 179 -6.10 7.55 -8.01
C ILE A 179 -4.89 7.33 -8.93
N ARG A 180 -3.70 7.31 -8.35
CA ARG A 180 -2.45 7.14 -9.11
C ARG A 180 -2.34 5.74 -9.71
N LEU A 181 -2.66 4.72 -8.93
CA LEU A 181 -2.65 3.33 -9.39
C LEU A 181 -3.60 3.15 -10.57
N HIS A 182 -4.80 3.73 -10.50
CA HIS A 182 -5.76 3.67 -11.60
C HIS A 182 -5.27 4.44 -12.84
N LYS A 183 -4.68 5.63 -12.66
CA LYS A 183 -4.07 6.38 -13.77
C LYS A 183 -2.94 5.60 -14.43
N LEU A 184 -2.08 4.97 -13.63
CA LEU A 184 -1.01 4.11 -14.13
C LEU A 184 -1.59 2.90 -14.89
N TYR A 185 -2.60 2.24 -14.33
CA TYR A 185 -3.32 1.17 -15.00
C TYR A 185 -3.82 1.58 -16.39
N LYS A 186 -4.53 2.71 -16.49
CA LYS A 186 -5.03 3.24 -17.77
C LYS A 186 -3.90 3.48 -18.80
N GLN A 187 -2.73 3.88 -18.35
CA GLN A 187 -1.57 4.07 -19.22
C GLN A 187 -0.94 2.75 -19.64
N MET A 188 -0.96 1.74 -18.77
CA MET A 188 -0.26 0.48 -19.00
C MET A 188 -1.06 -0.49 -19.88
N ILE A 189 -2.39 -0.52 -19.78
CA ILE A 189 -3.23 -1.47 -20.52
C ILE A 189 -3.18 -1.32 -22.05
N GLN A 190 -2.67 -0.21 -22.56
CA GLN A 190 -2.43 -0.04 -24.00
C GLN A 190 -1.39 -1.03 -24.55
N PHE A 191 -0.44 -1.44 -23.73
CA PHE A 191 0.63 -2.37 -24.11
C PHE A 191 0.21 -3.84 -23.96
N GLY A 192 -0.75 -4.14 -23.08
CA GLY A 192 -1.23 -5.49 -22.85
C GLY A 192 -2.18 -5.60 -21.66
N PRO A 193 -2.74 -6.79 -21.38
CA PRO A 193 -3.57 -6.99 -20.22
C PRO A 193 -2.77 -6.83 -18.92
N ALA A 194 -3.41 -6.21 -17.92
CA ALA A 194 -2.81 -6.14 -16.60
C ALA A 194 -2.93 -7.50 -15.90
N THR A 195 -1.82 -7.97 -15.35
CA THR A 195 -1.72 -9.28 -14.69
C THR A 195 -1.60 -9.17 -13.18
N TYR A 196 -1.10 -8.03 -12.69
CA TYR A 196 -0.85 -7.85 -11.27
C TYR A 196 -0.85 -6.37 -10.86
N PHE A 197 -1.32 -6.11 -9.63
CA PHE A 197 -1.31 -4.80 -8.98
C PHE A 197 -0.66 -4.89 -7.61
N LYS A 198 0.15 -3.89 -7.29
CA LYS A 198 0.72 -3.74 -5.96
C LYS A 198 0.81 -2.25 -5.64
N THR A 199 0.29 -1.83 -4.54
CA THR A 199 0.33 -0.47 -3.96
C THR A 199 0.50 0.70 -4.94
N ASP A 200 1.59 0.72 -5.71
CA ASP A 200 1.98 1.76 -6.66
C ASP A 200 2.57 1.21 -7.97
N SER A 201 2.36 -0.06 -8.26
CA SER A 201 2.83 -0.72 -9.48
C SER A 201 1.75 -1.52 -10.18
N VAL A 202 1.86 -1.59 -11.50
CA VAL A 202 1.00 -2.36 -12.38
C VAL A 202 1.90 -3.21 -13.27
N SER A 203 1.67 -4.51 -13.31
CA SER A 203 2.32 -5.42 -14.26
C SER A 203 1.41 -5.67 -15.44
N VAL A 204 1.96 -5.62 -16.63
CA VAL A 204 1.25 -5.93 -17.87
C VAL A 204 2.00 -7.00 -18.65
N GLU A 205 1.26 -7.85 -19.32
CA GLU A 205 1.79 -8.80 -20.28
C GLU A 205 1.73 -8.17 -21.68
N CYS A 206 2.88 -7.81 -22.25
CA CYS A 206 2.91 -7.18 -23.55
C CYS A 206 2.37 -8.13 -24.63
N LYS A 207 1.47 -7.63 -25.48
CA LYS A 207 0.77 -8.42 -26.51
C LYS A 207 1.70 -8.93 -27.61
N SER A 208 2.80 -8.26 -27.85
CA SER A 208 3.77 -8.55 -28.90
C SER A 208 5.12 -7.91 -28.60
N PRO A 209 6.20 -8.30 -29.28
CA PRO A 209 7.49 -7.61 -29.23
C PRO A 209 7.37 -6.11 -29.56
N ASP A 210 6.56 -5.74 -30.53
CA ASP A 210 6.34 -4.34 -30.89
C ASP A 210 5.70 -3.55 -29.74
N ALA A 211 4.71 -4.13 -29.06
CA ALA A 211 4.10 -3.53 -27.87
C ALA A 211 5.09 -3.36 -26.73
N TYR A 212 6.04 -4.28 -26.58
CA TYR A 212 7.14 -4.14 -25.63
C TYR A 212 8.09 -3.01 -26.01
N ASP A 213 8.41 -2.86 -27.29
CA ASP A 213 9.26 -1.76 -27.76
C ASP A 213 8.58 -0.40 -27.58
N GLU A 214 7.26 -0.31 -27.80
CA GLU A 214 6.47 0.89 -27.51
C GLU A 214 6.45 1.20 -26.02
N TYR A 215 6.27 0.20 -25.17
CA TYR A 215 6.36 0.34 -23.72
C TYR A 215 7.73 0.88 -23.29
N ARG A 216 8.81 0.33 -23.82
CA ARG A 216 10.19 0.80 -23.54
C ARG A 216 10.39 2.27 -23.96
N LYS A 217 9.88 2.65 -25.12
CA LYS A 217 9.89 4.06 -25.57
C LYS A 217 9.09 4.94 -24.60
N PHE A 218 7.90 4.50 -24.20
CA PHE A 218 7.07 5.23 -23.26
C PHE A 218 7.78 5.46 -21.91
N ILE A 219 8.42 4.45 -21.34
CA ILE A 219 9.19 4.59 -20.10
C ILE A 219 10.34 5.58 -20.26
N ASN A 220 11.08 5.48 -21.37
CA ASN A 220 12.25 6.32 -21.61
C ASN A 220 11.92 7.78 -21.95
N THR A 221 10.67 8.08 -22.31
CA THR A 221 10.19 9.46 -22.61
C THR A 221 9.57 10.16 -21.40
N GLN A 222 9.57 9.52 -20.22
CA GLN A 222 9.02 10.17 -19.04
C GLN A 222 9.87 11.37 -18.62
N GLU A 223 9.22 12.51 -18.42
CA GLU A 223 9.89 13.72 -17.94
C GLU A 223 10.47 13.51 -16.55
N ASP A 224 11.67 14.04 -16.33
CA ASP A 224 12.28 14.06 -15.00
C ASP A 224 11.53 15.04 -14.12
N ARG A 225 10.85 14.53 -13.12
CA ARG A 225 10.12 15.32 -12.12
C ARG A 225 11.04 15.60 -10.94
N LYS A 226 10.75 16.70 -10.26
CA LYS A 226 11.50 17.09 -9.04
C LYS A 226 11.60 15.90 -8.09
N TYR A 227 12.80 15.58 -7.67
CA TYR A 227 13.15 14.41 -6.85
C TYR A 227 12.78 13.04 -7.47
N GLY A 228 12.55 12.97 -8.77
CA GLY A 228 12.06 11.75 -9.43
C GLY A 228 10.67 11.31 -8.95
N LEU A 229 9.94 12.18 -8.24
CA LEU A 229 8.65 11.85 -7.64
C LEU A 229 7.57 11.66 -8.70
N GLY A 230 7.06 10.44 -8.79
CA GLY A 230 6.00 10.07 -9.70
C GLY A 230 6.46 9.75 -11.11
N ASN A 231 7.75 9.63 -11.35
CA ASN A 231 8.26 9.02 -12.57
C ASN A 231 7.81 7.57 -12.63
N ILE A 232 7.36 7.15 -13.80
CA ILE A 232 7.07 5.75 -14.07
C ILE A 232 8.41 5.09 -14.38
N ARG A 233 8.73 4.04 -13.65
CA ARG A 233 9.98 3.28 -13.83
C ARG A 233 9.65 1.82 -14.02
N GLU A 234 10.44 1.14 -14.80
CA GLU A 234 10.39 -0.31 -14.87
C GLU A 234 10.89 -0.89 -13.53
N CYS A 235 10.09 -1.77 -12.92
CA CYS A 235 10.54 -2.52 -11.76
C CYS A 235 11.39 -3.69 -12.28
N GLU A 236 12.69 -3.60 -12.13
CA GLU A 236 13.56 -4.73 -12.42
C GLU A 236 13.17 -5.92 -11.55
N GLY A 237 12.92 -7.04 -12.17
CA GLY A 237 12.87 -8.34 -11.49
C GLY A 237 11.53 -8.88 -11.04
N ILE A 238 10.40 -8.26 -11.32
CA ILE A 238 9.11 -8.93 -11.16
C ILE A 238 8.69 -9.54 -12.49
N ARG A 239 9.31 -10.64 -12.85
CA ARG A 239 8.94 -11.44 -14.03
C ARG A 239 8.03 -12.62 -13.65
N GLY A 240 7.19 -12.47 -12.63
CA GLY A 240 6.42 -13.56 -12.05
C GLY A 240 7.16 -14.24 -10.89
N TYR A 241 6.57 -15.29 -10.38
CA TYR A 241 7.19 -16.12 -9.33
C TYR A 241 8.11 -17.14 -9.97
N PRO A 242 9.21 -17.53 -9.31
CA PRO A 242 9.96 -18.67 -9.76
C PRO A 242 9.04 -19.90 -9.77
N THR A 243 8.99 -20.56 -10.91
CA THR A 243 8.17 -21.77 -11.11
C THR A 243 9.00 -23.04 -10.94
N SER A 244 10.32 -22.88 -10.80
CA SER A 244 11.27 -23.95 -10.59
C SER A 244 12.42 -23.50 -9.70
N LEU A 245 13.19 -24.46 -9.14
CA LEU A 245 14.41 -24.17 -8.38
C LEU A 245 15.47 -23.49 -9.25
N ASP A 246 15.61 -23.90 -10.49
CA ASP A 246 16.55 -23.29 -11.44
C ASP A 246 16.23 -21.81 -11.66
N GLU A 247 14.96 -21.46 -11.87
CA GLU A 247 14.52 -20.08 -12.00
C GLU A 247 14.70 -19.30 -10.70
N PHE A 248 14.53 -19.95 -9.54
CA PHE A 248 14.83 -19.36 -8.24
C PHE A 248 16.32 -19.05 -8.11
N ASP A 249 17.18 -19.95 -8.56
CA ASP A 249 18.63 -19.82 -8.52
C ASP A 249 19.16 -18.76 -9.49
N GLU A 250 18.59 -18.64 -10.69
CA GLU A 250 18.92 -17.60 -11.66
C GLU A 250 18.63 -16.19 -11.16
N ARG A 251 17.69 -16.05 -10.26
CA ARG A 251 17.34 -14.77 -9.62
C ARG A 251 18.27 -14.37 -8.50
N ASP A 252 19.45 -14.79 -8.57
CA ASP A 252 20.58 -14.77 -7.65
C ASP A 252 20.56 -13.70 -6.54
N ASN A 253 20.86 -14.12 -5.30
CA ASN A 253 21.04 -13.27 -4.12
C ASN A 253 19.86 -12.35 -3.75
N ARG A 254 18.66 -12.58 -4.28
CA ARG A 254 17.48 -11.81 -3.88
C ARG A 254 16.86 -12.43 -2.64
N GLU A 255 16.44 -11.54 -1.77
CA GLU A 255 15.59 -11.91 -0.66
C GLU A 255 14.14 -11.99 -1.13
N TYR A 256 13.46 -13.06 -0.74
CA TYR A 256 12.04 -13.22 -1.01
C TYR A 256 11.26 -12.98 0.27
N ARG A 257 10.21 -12.17 0.18
CA ARG A 257 9.28 -11.98 1.28
C ARG A 257 8.04 -12.81 1.05
N LEU A 258 7.76 -13.69 1.99
CA LEU A 258 6.52 -14.44 2.05
C LEU A 258 5.75 -13.99 3.30
N LYS A 259 4.53 -13.47 3.12
CA LYS A 259 3.72 -12.92 4.23
C LYS A 259 4.46 -11.87 5.07
N GLY A 260 5.24 -11.00 4.42
CA GLY A 260 6.04 -9.98 5.11
C GLY A 260 7.34 -10.48 5.74
N ARG A 261 7.73 -11.74 5.53
CA ARG A 261 8.95 -12.34 6.06
C ARG A 261 10.00 -12.50 4.97
N ILE A 262 11.26 -12.44 5.38
CA ILE A 262 12.40 -12.54 4.48
C ILE A 262 12.91 -13.97 4.54
N PHE A 263 13.01 -14.62 3.37
CA PHE A 263 13.67 -15.90 3.20
C PHE A 263 14.99 -15.68 2.51
N ASN A 264 16.06 -16.18 3.12
CA ASN A 264 17.39 -16.08 2.54
C ASN A 264 17.68 -17.37 1.74
N LYS A 265 18.13 -17.21 0.49
CA LYS A 265 18.52 -18.29 -0.41
C LYS A 265 19.50 -19.30 0.22
N SER A 266 20.35 -18.83 1.15
CA SER A 266 21.34 -19.71 1.83
C SER A 266 20.72 -20.74 2.78
N THR A 267 19.44 -20.62 3.12
CA THR A 267 18.75 -21.51 4.05
C THR A 267 17.96 -22.60 3.33
N ASN A 268 18.63 -23.41 2.52
CA ASN A 268 18.08 -24.58 1.84
C ASN A 268 16.87 -24.29 0.92
N PRO A 269 17.12 -23.91 -0.35
CA PRO A 269 16.06 -23.59 -1.30
C PRO A 269 15.12 -24.76 -1.63
N GLU A 270 15.54 -26.00 -1.40
CA GLU A 270 14.69 -27.19 -1.63
C GLU A 270 13.51 -27.29 -0.66
N SER A 271 13.58 -26.58 0.47
CA SER A 271 12.50 -26.54 1.48
C SER A 271 11.55 -25.36 1.33
N ILE A 272 11.75 -24.48 0.36
CA ILE A 272 10.88 -23.32 0.15
C ILE A 272 9.71 -23.72 -0.76
N THR A 273 8.70 -24.30 -0.17
CA THR A 273 7.38 -24.44 -0.81
C THR A 273 6.62 -23.13 -0.64
N LEU A 274 6.29 -22.47 -1.75
CA LEU A 274 5.37 -21.33 -1.71
C LEU A 274 3.97 -21.87 -1.44
N PRO A 275 3.32 -21.49 -0.33
CA PRO A 275 1.96 -21.95 -0.06
C PRO A 275 1.04 -21.56 -1.20
N GLU A 276 0.15 -22.46 -1.60
CA GLU A 276 -0.88 -22.17 -2.59
C GLU A 276 -1.66 -20.91 -2.20
N GLY A 277 -1.77 -19.95 -3.12
CA GLY A 277 -2.45 -18.68 -2.90
C GLY A 277 -1.64 -17.58 -2.22
N ASN A 278 -0.44 -17.87 -1.69
CA ASN A 278 0.48 -16.85 -1.15
C ASN A 278 1.72 -16.76 -2.01
N LYS A 279 1.59 -16.01 -3.04
CA LYS A 279 2.71 -15.72 -3.92
C LYS A 279 3.73 -14.85 -3.18
N GLY A 280 5.01 -15.24 -3.21
CA GLY A 280 6.10 -14.50 -2.59
C GLY A 280 6.13 -13.04 -3.06
N ILE A 281 6.45 -12.14 -2.15
CA ILE A 281 6.66 -10.74 -2.48
C ILE A 281 8.15 -10.58 -2.71
N PHE A 282 8.54 -10.25 -3.93
CA PHE A 282 9.91 -9.91 -4.26
C PHE A 282 10.19 -8.47 -3.84
N VAL A 283 11.29 -8.22 -3.17
CA VAL A 283 11.73 -6.89 -2.70
C VAL A 283 13.00 -6.50 -3.44
#